data_0fb54f425c14ceed887d444784da639c
#
_entry.id   0fb54f425c14ceed887d444784da639c
#
_cell.length_a   1.000
_cell.length_b   1.000
_cell.length_c   1.000
_cell.angle_alpha   90.00
_cell.angle_beta   90.00
_cell.angle_gamma   90.00
#
_symmetry.space_group_name_H-M   'P 1'
#
loop_
_entity.id
_entity.type
_entity.pdbx_description
1 polymer ?
#
loop_
_entity_poly.entity_id
_entity_poly.type
_entity_poly.pdbx_seq_one_letter_code
_entity_poly.pdbx_strand_id
1 'polypeptide(L)'
;MNKNIQYKKLTDICEIITGEWGTEISENSQNIVSVIRTTNFLNNGKIDIENRELIKREIDKNKIEQKQLKKGDIIIEKSGGSPNQPVGRVVFFSLNSNEVFLCNNFTSILRIKENINSKYVFYFFRNSYKNKKVLKFQNKTTGIINLKLQNYLNESCIFLPELKIQNKIVNILDNLENIIEKNQNYLTHLGVLTKSLFKKYSNHRDSHILCIKDISSELFAGGDKPTDYSEKINGEYIYPVYSNGEKREGLLCFSKIFKVAKEGLTISARGTIGFTTIRKPYFTPVVRLITLIPNENNNINYLKYAINSLNLKASGSGVAQLTVPIFSKYKLNLPPLEVQNKFAERIEKIEKLKFEIEKSIEIAQNLYDSLMSKYFDN
;
A
#
# COMPACT_ATOMS: atom_id res chain seq x y z
N MET A 1 13.72 4.28 42.16
CA MET A 1 14.89 3.89 41.38
C MET A 1 15.10 4.92 40.26
N ASN A 2 15.92 5.94 40.52
CA ASN A 2 16.32 6.93 39.53
C ASN A 2 17.31 6.25 38.54
N LYS A 3 16.79 5.67 37.48
CA LYS A 3 17.62 5.25 36.36
C LYS A 3 17.91 6.50 35.53
N ASN A 4 19.19 6.80 35.34
CA ASN A 4 19.71 7.88 34.52
C ASN A 4 19.04 7.87 33.14
N ILE A 5 18.00 8.67 32.99
CA ILE A 5 17.36 8.94 31.70
C ILE A 5 18.35 9.82 30.95
N GLN A 6 19.04 9.24 29.96
CA GLN A 6 20.01 9.99 29.16
C GLN A 6 19.40 10.37 27.81
N TYR A 7 19.05 11.64 27.66
CA TYR A 7 18.92 12.24 26.33
C TYR A 7 20.31 12.60 25.81
N LYS A 8 20.61 12.18 24.59
CA LYS A 8 21.86 12.55 23.92
C LYS A 8 21.58 13.27 22.61
N LYS A 9 22.41 14.25 22.29
CA LYS A 9 22.40 14.86 20.97
C LYS A 9 22.81 13.83 19.92
N LEU A 10 22.23 13.88 18.74
CA LEU A 10 22.59 12.95 17.67
C LEU A 10 24.05 13.08 17.24
N THR A 11 24.63 14.30 17.32
CA THR A 11 26.06 14.53 17.06
C THR A 11 26.98 13.81 18.04
N ASP A 12 26.51 13.51 19.25
CA ASP A 12 27.32 12.83 20.26
C ASP A 12 27.40 11.32 19.99
N ILE A 13 26.47 10.77 19.21
CA ILE A 13 26.28 9.34 19.04
C ILE A 13 26.55 8.83 17.61
N CYS A 14 26.70 9.73 16.63
CA CYS A 14 26.97 9.33 15.24
C CYS A 14 28.11 10.13 14.62
N GLU A 15 28.85 9.48 13.75
CA GLU A 15 29.79 10.07 12.82
C GLU A 15 29.07 10.35 11.50
N ILE A 16 29.35 11.51 10.87
CA ILE A 16 28.79 11.87 9.57
C ILE A 16 29.86 11.65 8.50
N ILE A 17 29.58 10.78 7.54
CA ILE A 17 30.45 10.53 6.39
C ILE A 17 29.70 10.96 5.14
N THR A 18 30.26 11.90 4.38
CA THR A 18 29.64 12.39 3.13
C THR A 18 29.73 11.34 2.05
N GLY A 19 28.65 11.15 1.28
CA GLY A 19 28.65 10.27 0.12
C GLY A 19 29.62 10.74 -0.98
N GLU A 20 29.91 9.84 -1.91
CA GLU A 20 30.80 10.05 -3.05
C GLU A 20 30.12 9.58 -4.34
N TRP A 21 30.33 10.33 -5.44
CA TRP A 21 29.72 9.96 -6.72
C TRP A 21 30.72 9.25 -7.65
N GLY A 22 31.99 9.63 -7.58
CA GLY A 22 33.04 9.10 -8.46
C GLY A 22 32.92 9.57 -9.91
N THR A 23 33.58 8.85 -10.78
CA THR A 23 33.62 9.09 -12.23
C THR A 23 32.94 7.96 -13.00
N GLU A 24 32.67 8.17 -14.28
CA GLU A 24 32.17 7.13 -15.16
C GLU A 24 33.22 6.05 -15.38
N ILE A 25 32.75 4.81 -15.56
CA ILE A 25 33.63 3.67 -15.80
C ILE A 25 34.17 3.78 -17.23
N SER A 26 35.48 3.57 -17.38
CA SER A 26 36.20 3.45 -18.64
C SER A 26 36.84 2.06 -18.75
N GLU A 27 37.42 1.72 -19.90
CA GLU A 27 38.08 0.44 -20.10
C GLU A 27 39.28 0.20 -19.14
N ASN A 28 39.87 1.27 -18.61
CA ASN A 28 41.00 1.21 -17.68
C ASN A 28 40.63 1.37 -16.22
N SER A 29 39.34 1.38 -15.87
CA SER A 29 38.85 1.54 -14.52
C SER A 29 39.23 0.39 -13.60
N GLN A 30 39.86 0.67 -12.44
CA GLN A 30 40.39 -0.36 -11.52
C GLN A 30 39.54 -0.50 -10.24
N ASN A 31 38.99 0.59 -9.74
CA ASN A 31 38.30 0.62 -8.45
C ASN A 31 36.79 0.86 -8.66
N ILE A 32 36.11 -0.15 -9.20
CA ILE A 32 34.70 -0.09 -9.52
C ILE A 32 33.89 -0.50 -8.29
N VAL A 33 32.95 0.38 -7.88
CA VAL A 33 32.05 0.17 -6.74
C VAL A 33 30.60 0.46 -7.10
N SER A 34 29.68 -0.17 -6.36
CA SER A 34 28.24 0.08 -6.48
C SER A 34 27.82 1.27 -5.62
N VAL A 35 27.12 2.24 -6.23
CA VAL A 35 26.68 3.48 -5.54
C VAL A 35 25.18 3.48 -5.33
N ILE A 36 24.76 3.51 -4.05
CA ILE A 36 23.37 3.63 -3.62
C ILE A 36 22.93 5.10 -3.76
N ARG A 37 21.79 5.31 -4.38
CA ARG A 37 21.19 6.63 -4.60
C ARG A 37 19.85 6.74 -3.91
N THR A 38 19.32 7.95 -3.77
CA THR A 38 17.97 8.20 -3.23
C THR A 38 16.86 7.51 -4.02
N THR A 39 17.11 7.19 -5.30
CA THR A 39 16.22 6.37 -6.14
C THR A 39 16.13 4.91 -5.66
N ASN A 40 17.13 4.40 -4.94
CA ASN A 40 17.12 3.06 -4.35
C ASN A 40 16.41 3.03 -2.97
N PHE A 41 15.98 4.17 -2.43
CA PHE A 41 15.31 4.23 -1.14
C PHE A 41 13.85 3.82 -1.26
N LEU A 42 13.42 2.83 -0.47
CA LEU A 42 12.02 2.50 -0.27
C LEU A 42 11.46 3.27 0.94
N ASN A 43 10.16 3.55 0.92
CA ASN A 43 9.49 4.29 2.00
C ASN A 43 9.45 3.53 3.33
N ASN A 44 9.64 2.21 3.29
CA ASN A 44 9.78 1.37 4.49
C ASN A 44 11.18 1.41 5.11
N GLY A 45 12.11 2.19 4.53
CA GLY A 45 13.49 2.33 5.03
C GLY A 45 14.45 1.23 4.58
N LYS A 46 14.04 0.36 3.66
CA LYS A 46 14.89 -0.63 2.99
C LYS A 46 15.52 -0.04 1.73
N ILE A 47 16.57 -0.70 1.24
CA ILE A 47 17.25 -0.38 -0.01
C ILE A 47 16.80 -1.38 -1.06
N ASP A 48 16.29 -0.88 -2.18
CA ASP A 48 15.89 -1.70 -3.33
C ASP A 48 17.07 -1.82 -4.31
N ILE A 49 17.62 -3.01 -4.39
CA ILE A 49 18.69 -3.37 -5.34
C ILE A 49 18.22 -4.41 -6.37
N GLU A 50 17.01 -4.93 -6.23
CA GLU A 50 16.45 -5.96 -7.10
C GLU A 50 15.69 -5.34 -8.27
N ASN A 51 14.85 -4.33 -7.99
CA ASN A 51 14.00 -3.69 -9.00
C ASN A 51 14.55 -2.34 -9.47
N ARG A 52 15.58 -1.83 -8.81
CA ARG A 52 16.21 -0.54 -9.12
C ARG A 52 17.71 -0.71 -9.30
N GLU A 53 18.17 -0.38 -10.50
CA GLU A 53 19.56 -0.51 -10.89
C GLU A 53 20.50 0.25 -9.95
N LEU A 54 21.56 -0.44 -9.51
CA LEU A 54 22.70 0.17 -8.85
C LEU A 54 23.68 0.68 -9.90
N ILE A 55 24.03 1.95 -9.81
CA ILE A 55 25.05 2.52 -10.69
C ILE A 55 26.43 2.15 -10.18
N LYS A 56 27.24 1.62 -11.08
CA LYS A 56 28.66 1.36 -10.82
C LYS A 56 29.47 2.61 -11.21
N ARG A 57 30.43 2.96 -10.37
CA ARG A 57 31.32 4.12 -10.55
C ARG A 57 32.75 3.75 -10.21
N GLU A 58 33.70 4.42 -10.84
CA GLU A 58 35.10 4.38 -10.43
C GLU A 58 35.33 5.41 -9.34
N ILE A 59 35.93 4.97 -8.21
CA ILE A 59 36.20 5.82 -7.05
C ILE A 59 37.60 5.54 -6.56
N ASP A 60 38.32 6.59 -6.19
CA ASP A 60 39.67 6.49 -5.62
C ASP A 60 39.71 5.54 -4.41
N LYS A 61 40.76 4.71 -4.31
CA LYS A 61 40.90 3.69 -3.28
C LYS A 61 40.84 4.26 -1.86
N ASN A 62 41.48 5.40 -1.62
CA ASN A 62 41.48 6.02 -0.29
C ASN A 62 40.09 6.49 0.10
N LYS A 63 39.31 7.01 -0.89
CA LYS A 63 37.92 7.40 -0.65
C LYS A 63 37.04 6.19 -0.38
N ILE A 64 37.28 5.06 -1.05
CA ILE A 64 36.56 3.81 -0.78
C ILE A 64 36.80 3.38 0.66
N GLU A 65 38.05 3.31 1.09
CA GLU A 65 38.40 2.89 2.46
C GLU A 65 37.75 3.75 3.54
N GLN A 66 37.63 5.05 3.30
CA GLN A 66 37.03 6.01 4.24
C GLN A 66 35.50 6.00 4.22
N LYS A 67 34.87 5.79 3.03
CA LYS A 67 33.44 6.04 2.80
C LYS A 67 32.61 4.81 2.49
N GLN A 68 33.22 3.61 2.44
CA GLN A 68 32.46 2.39 2.20
C GLN A 68 31.41 2.17 3.29
N LEU A 69 30.23 1.73 2.85
CA LEU A 69 29.14 1.38 3.72
C LEU A 69 29.45 0.13 4.53
N LYS A 70 29.16 0.17 5.82
CA LYS A 70 29.28 -0.95 6.75
C LYS A 70 27.89 -1.37 7.23
N LYS A 71 27.71 -2.65 7.48
CA LYS A 71 26.45 -3.16 8.03
C LYS A 71 26.09 -2.39 9.32
N GLY A 72 24.88 -1.87 9.38
CA GLY A 72 24.42 -1.04 10.48
C GLY A 72 24.50 0.47 10.21
N ASP A 73 25.10 0.90 9.10
CA ASP A 73 25.09 2.31 8.71
C ASP A 73 23.66 2.76 8.36
N ILE A 74 23.35 4.00 8.67
CA ILE A 74 22.11 4.68 8.27
C ILE A 74 22.47 5.64 7.16
N ILE A 75 21.81 5.54 6.01
CA ILE A 75 22.00 6.47 4.90
C ILE A 75 20.87 7.48 4.94
N ILE A 76 21.20 8.78 5.05
CA ILE A 76 20.25 9.88 5.09
C ILE A 76 20.32 10.71 3.80
N GLU A 77 19.15 11.01 3.25
CA GLU A 77 18.99 11.93 2.12
C GLU A 77 19.19 13.37 2.59
N LYS A 78 20.14 14.09 2.00
CA LYS A 78 20.42 15.48 2.37
C LYS A 78 20.12 16.49 1.25
N SER A 79 19.86 16.02 0.01
CA SER A 79 19.61 16.89 -1.13
C SER A 79 18.71 16.21 -2.16
N GLY A 80 17.90 16.96 -2.88
CA GLY A 80 17.18 16.51 -4.07
C GLY A 80 15.66 16.37 -3.92
N GLY A 81 15.08 16.47 -2.77
CA GLY A 81 13.63 16.26 -2.52
C GLY A 81 12.70 17.14 -3.36
N SER A 82 11.41 16.92 -3.20
CA SER A 82 10.33 17.67 -3.85
C SER A 82 9.33 18.19 -2.80
N PRO A 83 8.41 19.10 -3.16
CA PRO A 83 7.36 19.56 -2.24
C PRO A 83 6.54 18.43 -1.62
N ASN A 84 6.31 17.36 -2.37
CA ASN A 84 5.53 16.19 -1.93
C ASN A 84 6.40 15.14 -1.22
N GLN A 85 7.72 15.19 -1.41
CA GLN A 85 8.68 14.28 -0.80
C GLN A 85 9.89 15.08 -0.30
N PRO A 86 9.81 15.66 0.91
CA PRO A 86 10.90 16.43 1.49
C PRO A 86 12.15 15.57 1.69
N VAL A 87 13.33 16.22 1.76
CA VAL A 87 14.59 15.52 2.07
C VAL A 87 14.66 15.09 3.54
N GLY A 88 15.52 14.14 3.84
CA GLY A 88 15.70 13.58 5.19
C GLY A 88 15.15 12.16 5.35
N ARG A 89 14.77 11.50 4.24
CA ARG A 89 14.48 10.07 4.26
C ARG A 89 15.73 9.29 4.68
N VAL A 90 15.51 8.21 5.40
CA VAL A 90 16.60 7.32 5.83
C VAL A 90 16.36 5.89 5.37
N VAL A 91 17.44 5.18 5.08
CA VAL A 91 17.46 3.74 4.87
C VAL A 91 18.54 3.08 5.71
N PHE A 92 18.32 1.83 6.08
CA PHE A 92 19.24 1.05 6.89
C PHE A 92 20.06 0.13 6.01
N PHE A 93 21.39 0.21 6.10
CA PHE A 93 22.27 -0.65 5.33
C PHE A 93 22.47 -1.99 6.04
N SER A 94 21.83 -3.03 5.50
CA SER A 94 21.86 -4.40 6.03
C SER A 94 22.25 -5.44 4.98
N LEU A 95 22.71 -5.01 3.80
CA LEU A 95 23.04 -5.93 2.71
C LEU A 95 24.21 -6.84 3.11
N ASN A 96 24.03 -8.13 2.88
CA ASN A 96 25.09 -9.13 2.98
C ASN A 96 25.60 -9.39 1.57
N SER A 97 26.72 -8.76 1.21
CA SER A 97 27.36 -8.93 -0.09
C SER A 97 28.87 -8.77 0.08
N ASN A 98 29.61 -9.43 -0.80
CA ASN A 98 31.07 -9.21 -0.91
C ASN A 98 31.37 -7.96 -1.74
N GLU A 99 30.36 -7.30 -2.33
CA GLU A 99 30.53 -6.06 -3.06
C GLU A 99 30.77 -4.88 -2.12
N VAL A 100 31.56 -3.93 -2.59
CA VAL A 100 31.76 -2.65 -1.91
C VAL A 100 30.69 -1.68 -2.35
N PHE A 101 30.00 -1.11 -1.37
CA PHE A 101 28.96 -0.11 -1.59
C PHE A 101 29.36 1.26 -1.03
N LEU A 102 29.06 2.28 -1.78
CA LEU A 102 29.06 3.67 -1.32
C LEU A 102 27.67 4.29 -1.48
N CYS A 103 27.44 5.45 -0.92
CA CYS A 103 26.26 6.25 -1.23
C CYS A 103 26.68 7.52 -2.00
N ASN A 104 25.75 8.08 -2.80
CA ASN A 104 26.05 9.24 -3.63
C ASN A 104 26.17 10.55 -2.82
N ASN A 105 26.65 11.61 -3.45
CA ASN A 105 26.87 12.93 -2.84
C ASN A 105 25.58 13.63 -2.37
N PHE A 106 24.38 13.21 -2.79
CA PHE A 106 23.09 13.69 -2.29
C PHE A 106 22.67 13.04 -0.97
N THR A 107 23.47 12.11 -0.47
CA THR A 107 23.26 11.40 0.78
C THR A 107 24.47 11.53 1.69
N SER A 108 24.30 11.13 2.94
CA SER A 108 25.39 10.95 3.91
C SER A 108 25.15 9.68 4.71
N ILE A 109 26.25 9.09 5.18
CA ILE A 109 26.22 7.98 6.11
C ILE A 109 26.20 8.57 7.52
N LEU A 110 25.31 8.04 8.35
CA LEU A 110 25.33 8.23 9.80
C LEU A 110 25.80 6.91 10.41
N ARG A 111 27.06 6.87 10.81
CA ARG A 111 27.66 5.70 11.45
C ARG A 111 27.54 5.84 12.96
N ILE A 112 26.81 4.93 13.56
CA ILE A 112 26.50 4.99 14.99
C ILE A 112 27.68 4.44 15.79
N LYS A 113 28.01 5.15 16.88
CA LYS A 113 29.09 4.76 17.80
C LYS A 113 28.78 3.42 18.48
N GLU A 114 29.84 2.72 18.90
CA GLU A 114 29.76 1.47 19.64
C GLU A 114 28.85 1.60 20.88
N ASN A 115 28.30 0.47 21.33
CA ASN A 115 27.39 0.37 22.49
C ASN A 115 26.03 1.05 22.32
N ILE A 116 25.64 1.42 21.09
CA ILE A 116 24.32 1.91 20.75
C ILE A 116 23.77 1.04 19.60
N ASN A 117 22.51 0.62 19.72
CA ASN A 117 21.87 -0.11 18.62
C ASN A 117 21.56 0.85 17.47
N SER A 118 22.28 0.70 16.35
CA SER A 118 22.12 1.56 15.18
C SER A 118 20.69 1.52 14.60
N LYS A 119 20.00 0.38 14.69
CA LYS A 119 18.63 0.25 14.20
C LYS A 119 17.63 0.96 15.11
N TYR A 120 17.92 1.11 16.42
CA TYR A 120 17.13 1.95 17.32
C TYR A 120 17.20 3.42 16.89
N VAL A 121 18.40 3.90 16.55
CA VAL A 121 18.60 5.27 16.04
C VAL A 121 17.96 5.44 14.66
N PHE A 122 18.00 4.42 13.82
CA PHE A 122 17.30 4.42 12.53
C PHE A 122 15.78 4.60 12.70
N TYR A 123 15.15 3.91 13.64
CA TYR A 123 13.72 4.10 13.94
C TYR A 123 13.41 5.52 14.43
N PHE A 124 14.28 6.11 15.23
CA PHE A 124 14.15 7.53 15.61
C PHE A 124 14.12 8.44 14.37
N PHE A 125 15.05 8.28 13.44
CA PHE A 125 15.09 9.10 12.22
C PHE A 125 13.86 8.88 11.35
N ARG A 126 13.38 7.64 11.21
CA ARG A 126 12.14 7.34 10.48
C ARG A 126 10.93 8.04 11.11
N ASN A 127 10.83 8.00 12.44
CA ASN A 127 9.76 8.67 13.16
C ASN A 127 9.85 10.20 13.00
N SER A 128 11.03 10.76 13.12
CA SER A 128 11.29 12.19 12.91
C SER A 128 10.89 12.64 11.49
N TYR A 129 11.16 11.83 10.47
CA TYR A 129 10.76 12.10 9.10
C TYR A 129 9.23 11.99 8.92
N LYS A 130 8.60 10.93 9.43
CA LYS A 130 7.13 10.73 9.40
C LYS A 130 6.41 11.91 10.05
N ASN A 131 6.89 12.39 11.19
CA ASN A 131 6.33 13.52 11.94
C ASN A 131 6.81 14.89 11.42
N LYS A 132 7.45 14.91 10.24
CA LYS A 132 7.89 16.14 9.56
C LYS A 132 8.84 17.04 10.39
N LYS A 133 9.48 16.51 11.44
CA LYS A 133 10.44 17.25 12.27
C LYS A 133 11.63 17.76 11.47
N VAL A 134 11.99 17.08 10.36
CA VAL A 134 13.07 17.49 9.44
C VAL A 134 12.79 18.78 8.68
N LEU A 135 11.52 19.20 8.53
CA LEU A 135 11.14 20.34 7.67
C LEU A 135 11.74 21.67 8.13
N LYS A 136 11.89 21.87 9.45
CA LYS A 136 12.50 23.11 9.99
C LYS A 136 13.98 23.26 9.66
N PHE A 137 14.64 22.18 9.23
CA PHE A 137 16.05 22.17 8.85
C PHE A 137 16.28 22.20 7.34
N GLN A 138 15.21 22.34 6.56
CA GLN A 138 15.31 22.38 5.11
C GLN A 138 15.57 23.80 4.60
N ASN A 139 16.42 23.89 3.56
CA ASN A 139 16.69 25.11 2.82
C ASN A 139 16.23 24.90 1.38
N LYS A 140 15.35 25.79 0.90
CA LYS A 140 14.89 25.79 -0.48
C LYS A 140 15.76 26.79 -1.27
N THR A 141 16.62 26.26 -2.12
CA THR A 141 17.24 27.02 -3.20
C THR A 141 16.46 26.77 -4.49
N THR A 142 16.67 27.58 -5.54
CA THR A 142 15.96 27.45 -6.82
C THR A 142 15.96 26.00 -7.34
N GLY A 143 14.85 25.28 -7.11
CA GLY A 143 14.60 23.94 -7.64
C GLY A 143 15.12 22.74 -6.81
N ILE A 144 16.00 22.95 -5.82
CA ILE A 144 16.56 21.85 -5.01
C ILE A 144 16.33 22.14 -3.53
N ILE A 145 15.85 21.12 -2.82
CA ILE A 145 15.69 21.15 -1.36
C ILE A 145 16.92 20.48 -0.72
N ASN A 146 17.55 21.18 0.22
CA ASN A 146 18.68 20.68 0.97
C ASN A 146 18.37 20.59 2.46
N LEU A 147 18.85 19.55 3.13
CA LEU A 147 18.81 19.39 4.57
C LEU A 147 20.06 19.99 5.20
N LYS A 148 19.92 20.92 6.15
CA LYS A 148 21.00 21.38 7.02
C LYS A 148 21.33 20.30 8.04
N LEU A 149 21.96 19.22 7.56
CA LEU A 149 22.16 17.99 8.33
C LEU A 149 22.85 18.25 9.67
N GLN A 150 23.91 19.05 9.69
CA GLN A 150 24.64 19.35 10.92
C GLN A 150 23.73 20.03 11.96
N ASN A 151 22.89 21.00 11.54
CA ASN A 151 21.97 21.66 12.44
C ASN A 151 20.89 20.68 12.93
N TYR A 152 20.36 19.84 12.02
CA TYR A 152 19.40 18.81 12.38
C TYR A 152 19.93 17.87 13.47
N LEU A 153 21.17 17.40 13.35
CA LEU A 153 21.77 16.51 14.33
C LEU A 153 22.13 17.23 15.65
N ASN A 154 22.57 18.48 15.58
CA ASN A 154 22.91 19.29 16.77
C ASN A 154 21.69 19.63 17.64
N GLU A 155 20.55 19.92 16.99
CA GLU A 155 19.34 20.33 17.67
C GLU A 155 18.41 19.17 18.05
N SER A 156 18.68 17.97 17.51
CA SER A 156 17.87 16.79 17.79
C SER A 156 18.48 15.95 18.91
N CYS A 157 17.64 15.63 19.87
CA CYS A 157 18.01 14.74 20.98
C CYS A 157 17.22 13.44 20.89
N ILE A 158 17.89 12.34 21.21
CA ILE A 158 17.29 11.01 21.28
C ILE A 158 17.32 10.51 22.73
N PHE A 159 16.22 9.91 23.19
CA PHE A 159 16.21 9.14 24.40
C PHE A 159 16.98 7.82 24.18
N LEU A 160 18.00 7.55 24.96
CA LEU A 160 18.81 6.33 24.89
C LEU A 160 18.65 5.52 26.20
N PRO A 161 17.78 4.52 26.22
CA PRO A 161 17.77 3.56 27.32
C PRO A 161 18.98 2.62 27.22
N GLU A 162 19.16 1.78 28.23
CA GLU A 162 20.17 0.72 28.21
C GLU A 162 20.13 -0.11 26.93
N LEU A 163 21.26 -0.55 26.41
CA LEU A 163 21.37 -1.28 25.14
C LEU A 163 20.43 -2.50 25.09
N LYS A 164 20.24 -3.21 26.21
CA LYS A 164 19.30 -4.34 26.32
C LYS A 164 17.87 -3.92 26.00
N ILE A 165 17.47 -2.72 26.41
CA ILE A 165 16.14 -2.17 26.16
C ILE A 165 16.01 -1.72 24.71
N GLN A 166 17.06 -1.04 24.15
CA GLN A 166 17.10 -0.68 22.74
C GLN A 166 16.91 -1.93 21.86
N ASN A 167 17.65 -3.00 22.15
CA ASN A 167 17.53 -4.28 21.41
C ASN A 167 16.11 -4.86 21.50
N LYS A 168 15.48 -4.83 22.67
CA LYS A 168 14.11 -5.31 22.84
C LYS A 168 13.12 -4.51 22.01
N ILE A 169 13.23 -3.19 22.00
CA ILE A 169 12.36 -2.30 21.21
C ILE A 169 12.55 -2.58 19.72
N VAL A 170 13.79 -2.65 19.24
CA VAL A 170 14.11 -2.96 17.84
C VAL A 170 13.51 -4.31 17.44
N ASN A 171 13.69 -5.36 18.24
CA ASN A 171 13.16 -6.68 17.92
C ASN A 171 11.63 -6.68 17.81
N ILE A 172 10.91 -5.91 18.65
CA ILE A 172 9.46 -5.81 18.57
C ILE A 172 9.05 -5.08 17.28
N LEU A 173 9.69 -3.94 16.97
CA LEU A 173 9.37 -3.16 15.77
C LEU A 173 9.68 -3.95 14.49
N ASP A 174 10.82 -4.65 14.45
CA ASP A 174 11.19 -5.53 13.32
C ASP A 174 10.18 -6.65 13.11
N ASN A 175 9.71 -7.28 14.19
CA ASN A 175 8.71 -8.34 14.09
C ASN A 175 7.38 -7.81 13.56
N LEU A 176 6.96 -6.61 13.99
CA LEU A 176 5.73 -5.98 13.50
C LEU A 176 5.85 -5.62 12.01
N GLU A 177 6.98 -5.04 11.57
CA GLU A 177 7.22 -4.78 10.15
C GLU A 177 7.20 -6.06 9.31
N ASN A 178 7.82 -7.14 9.81
CA ASN A 178 7.82 -8.43 9.13
C ASN A 178 6.41 -9.05 9.04
N ILE A 179 5.58 -8.91 10.09
CA ILE A 179 4.18 -9.37 10.07
C ILE A 179 3.39 -8.59 9.00
N ILE A 180 3.50 -7.26 8.98
CA ILE A 180 2.82 -6.41 8.01
C ILE A 180 3.22 -6.79 6.58
N GLU A 181 4.52 -6.89 6.31
CA GLU A 181 5.05 -7.22 4.98
C GLU A 181 4.61 -8.61 4.50
N LYS A 182 4.74 -9.63 5.35
CA LYS A 182 4.30 -10.99 5.02
C LYS A 182 2.80 -11.04 4.72
N ASN A 183 2.00 -10.38 5.53
CA ASN A 183 0.56 -10.33 5.35
C ASN A 183 0.16 -9.60 4.06
N GLN A 184 0.84 -8.51 3.69
CA GLN A 184 0.64 -7.83 2.40
C GLN A 184 0.97 -8.75 1.22
N ASN A 185 2.06 -9.52 1.32
CA ASN A 185 2.42 -10.52 0.31
C ASN A 185 1.37 -11.64 0.21
N TYR A 186 0.82 -12.11 1.35
CA TYR A 186 -0.28 -13.09 1.33
C TYR A 186 -1.52 -12.56 0.63
N LEU A 187 -1.93 -11.30 0.88
CA LEU A 187 -3.05 -10.68 0.17
C LEU A 187 -2.82 -10.65 -1.35
N THR A 188 -1.61 -10.31 -1.77
CA THR A 188 -1.22 -10.32 -3.19
C THR A 188 -1.34 -11.72 -3.79
N HIS A 189 -0.82 -12.74 -3.12
CA HIS A 189 -0.90 -14.14 -3.58
C HIS A 189 -2.35 -14.66 -3.61
N LEU A 190 -3.17 -14.32 -2.60
CA LEU A 190 -4.60 -14.67 -2.60
C LEU A 190 -5.34 -13.99 -3.75
N GLY A 191 -4.97 -12.76 -4.14
CA GLY A 191 -5.49 -12.09 -5.34
C GLY A 191 -5.16 -12.84 -6.63
N VAL A 192 -3.91 -13.29 -6.77
CA VAL A 192 -3.48 -14.12 -7.92
C VAL A 192 -4.21 -15.47 -7.94
N LEU A 193 -4.31 -16.14 -6.79
CA LEU A 193 -5.03 -17.41 -6.64
C LEU A 193 -6.50 -17.28 -7.04
N THR A 194 -7.17 -16.21 -6.59
CA THR A 194 -8.56 -15.92 -6.95
C THR A 194 -8.75 -15.83 -8.47
N LYS A 195 -7.88 -15.09 -9.16
CA LYS A 195 -7.92 -14.98 -10.62
C LYS A 195 -7.67 -16.31 -11.32
N SER A 196 -6.71 -17.09 -10.83
CA SER A 196 -6.39 -18.41 -11.38
C SER A 196 -7.54 -19.40 -11.19
N LEU A 197 -8.15 -19.42 -10.00
CA LEU A 197 -9.34 -20.23 -9.72
C LEU A 197 -10.49 -19.85 -10.66
N PHE A 198 -10.80 -18.57 -10.79
CA PHE A 198 -11.86 -18.13 -11.69
C PHE A 198 -11.59 -18.60 -13.13
N LYS A 199 -10.39 -18.41 -13.66
CA LYS A 199 -10.00 -18.88 -14.99
C LYS A 199 -10.18 -20.40 -15.14
N LYS A 200 -9.81 -21.21 -14.12
CA LYS A 200 -9.98 -22.66 -14.13
C LYS A 200 -11.46 -23.05 -14.19
N TYR A 201 -12.32 -22.42 -13.39
CA TYR A 201 -13.73 -22.75 -13.33
C TYR A 201 -14.53 -22.21 -14.52
N SER A 202 -14.17 -21.05 -15.06
CA SER A 202 -14.83 -20.47 -16.26
C SER A 202 -14.53 -21.23 -17.54
N ASN A 203 -13.44 -22.00 -17.61
CA ASN A 203 -13.08 -22.85 -18.76
C ASN A 203 -13.56 -24.29 -18.60
N HIS A 204 -14.63 -24.53 -17.85
CA HIS A 204 -15.19 -25.87 -17.71
C HIS A 204 -15.77 -26.34 -19.05
N ARG A 205 -15.60 -27.64 -19.36
CA ARG A 205 -16.01 -28.22 -20.66
C ARG A 205 -17.50 -28.06 -20.96
N ASP A 206 -18.33 -28.14 -19.92
CA ASP A 206 -19.79 -28.05 -20.04
C ASP A 206 -20.31 -26.61 -19.80
N SER A 207 -19.48 -25.62 -20.08
CA SER A 207 -19.88 -24.22 -19.98
C SER A 207 -20.70 -23.79 -21.21
N HIS A 208 -21.70 -22.96 -20.98
CA HIS A 208 -22.54 -22.36 -22.02
C HIS A 208 -22.38 -20.86 -22.08
N ILE A 209 -22.44 -20.30 -23.29
CA ILE A 209 -22.42 -18.85 -23.50
C ILE A 209 -23.85 -18.32 -23.40
N LEU A 210 -24.13 -17.56 -22.35
CA LEU A 210 -25.43 -16.91 -22.08
C LEU A 210 -25.31 -15.40 -22.07
N CYS A 211 -26.35 -14.69 -22.47
CA CYS A 211 -26.40 -13.24 -22.30
C CYS A 211 -26.80 -12.88 -20.87
N ILE A 212 -26.39 -11.70 -20.43
CA ILE A 212 -26.74 -11.16 -19.09
C ILE A 212 -28.25 -11.21 -18.87
N LYS A 213 -29.08 -10.90 -19.88
CA LYS A 213 -30.55 -10.97 -19.78
C LYS A 213 -31.05 -12.38 -19.46
N ASP A 214 -30.40 -13.41 -19.97
CA ASP A 214 -30.86 -14.81 -19.85
C ASP A 214 -30.54 -15.41 -18.49
N ILE A 215 -29.63 -14.81 -17.74
CA ILE A 215 -29.23 -15.21 -16.40
C ILE A 215 -29.87 -14.36 -15.29
N SER A 216 -30.63 -13.35 -15.65
CA SER A 216 -31.26 -12.41 -14.75
C SER A 216 -32.75 -12.73 -14.56
N SER A 217 -33.23 -12.80 -13.33
CA SER A 217 -34.67 -12.76 -13.04
C SER A 217 -35.18 -11.31 -13.12
N GLU A 218 -34.34 -10.36 -12.73
CA GLU A 218 -34.61 -8.92 -12.84
C GLU A 218 -33.35 -8.18 -13.27
N LEU A 219 -33.45 -7.24 -14.20
CA LEU A 219 -32.36 -6.41 -14.68
C LEU A 219 -32.88 -4.98 -14.95
N PHE A 220 -32.43 -4.02 -14.17
CA PHE A 220 -32.91 -2.64 -14.26
C PHE A 220 -31.84 -1.62 -13.82
N ALA A 221 -32.10 -0.34 -14.08
CA ALA A 221 -31.29 0.78 -13.62
C ALA A 221 -31.95 1.50 -12.44
N GLY A 222 -31.18 1.92 -11.47
CA GLY A 222 -31.61 2.71 -10.34
C GLY A 222 -32.22 4.05 -10.76
N GLY A 223 -33.21 4.52 -10.01
CA GLY A 223 -33.87 5.78 -10.20
C GLY A 223 -33.16 6.97 -9.57
N ASP A 224 -33.94 7.98 -9.19
CA ASP A 224 -33.43 9.16 -8.52
C ASP A 224 -33.15 8.90 -7.03
N LYS A 225 -32.25 9.71 -6.46
CA LYS A 225 -31.97 9.68 -5.03
C LYS A 225 -33.24 10.03 -4.23
N PRO A 226 -33.54 9.31 -3.13
CA PRO A 226 -34.62 9.72 -2.23
C PRO A 226 -34.44 11.16 -1.75
N THR A 227 -35.55 11.90 -1.64
CA THR A 227 -35.56 13.25 -1.05
C THR A 227 -35.47 13.22 0.47
N ASP A 228 -36.05 12.18 1.09
CA ASP A 228 -36.02 11.90 2.52
C ASP A 228 -34.95 10.84 2.80
N TYR A 229 -33.80 11.26 3.36
CA TYR A 229 -32.65 10.38 3.64
C TYR A 229 -31.81 10.89 4.81
N SER A 230 -30.98 10.01 5.36
CA SER A 230 -29.94 10.32 6.34
C SER A 230 -28.56 9.86 5.85
N GLU A 231 -27.50 10.63 6.14
CA GLU A 231 -26.12 10.23 5.81
C GLU A 231 -25.58 9.07 6.68
N LYS A 232 -26.22 8.85 7.83
CA LYS A 232 -25.89 7.78 8.78
C LYS A 232 -27.14 7.00 9.14
N ILE A 233 -26.95 5.75 9.56
CA ILE A 233 -28.03 4.96 10.15
C ILE A 233 -28.58 5.72 11.36
N ASN A 234 -29.87 5.99 11.34
CA ASN A 234 -30.53 6.75 12.41
C ASN A 234 -32.04 6.42 12.43
N GLY A 235 -32.53 5.86 13.55
CA GLY A 235 -33.94 5.58 13.74
C GLY A 235 -34.56 4.75 12.60
N GLU A 236 -35.42 5.39 11.81
CA GLU A 236 -36.12 4.78 10.67
C GLU A 236 -35.27 4.68 9.39
N TYR A 237 -34.14 5.42 9.30
CA TYR A 237 -33.26 5.45 8.13
C TYR A 237 -32.24 4.30 8.22
N ILE A 238 -32.69 3.09 7.92
CA ILE A 238 -31.91 1.86 8.06
C ILE A 238 -31.55 1.21 6.73
N TYR A 239 -32.27 1.52 5.64
CA TYR A 239 -32.07 0.87 4.36
C TYR A 239 -31.00 1.60 3.52
N PRO A 240 -29.94 0.91 3.12
CA PRO A 240 -28.86 1.54 2.37
C PRO A 240 -29.30 1.94 0.96
N VAL A 241 -28.84 3.09 0.54
CA VAL A 241 -29.03 3.65 -0.81
C VAL A 241 -27.66 3.64 -1.51
N TYR A 242 -27.56 2.91 -2.61
CA TYR A 242 -26.31 2.76 -3.35
C TYR A 242 -26.34 3.51 -4.68
N SER A 243 -25.24 4.16 -5.00
CA SER A 243 -24.97 4.85 -6.27
C SER A 243 -23.73 4.26 -6.95
N ASN A 244 -23.35 4.83 -8.09
CA ASN A 244 -22.13 4.44 -8.80
C ASN A 244 -20.87 4.79 -8.01
N GLY A 245 -19.82 3.99 -8.16
CA GLY A 245 -18.49 4.22 -7.62
C GLY A 245 -18.00 3.14 -6.64
N GLU A 246 -16.69 3.11 -6.43
CA GLU A 246 -16.00 2.14 -5.56
C GLU A 246 -15.92 2.63 -4.11
N LYS A 247 -15.84 3.95 -3.91
CA LYS A 247 -15.70 4.52 -2.57
C LYS A 247 -16.88 4.10 -1.68
N ARG A 248 -16.59 3.51 -0.53
CA ARG A 248 -17.59 2.92 0.38
C ARG A 248 -18.53 1.95 -0.36
N GLU A 249 -18.03 1.25 -1.38
CA GLU A 249 -18.81 0.39 -2.27
C GLU A 249 -20.06 1.07 -2.88
N GLY A 250 -20.00 2.37 -3.10
CA GLY A 250 -21.14 3.14 -3.64
C GLY A 250 -22.20 3.50 -2.62
N LEU A 251 -22.03 3.22 -1.32
CA LEU A 251 -22.98 3.64 -0.29
C LEU A 251 -23.08 5.18 -0.24
N LEU A 252 -24.27 5.70 -0.56
CA LEU A 252 -24.53 7.13 -0.63
C LEU A 252 -25.18 7.67 0.66
N CYS A 253 -26.25 7.01 1.12
CA CYS A 253 -27.02 7.41 2.29
C CYS A 253 -27.92 6.26 2.75
N PHE A 254 -28.81 6.53 3.69
CA PHE A 254 -29.83 5.60 4.19
C PHE A 254 -31.21 6.19 4.03
N SER A 255 -32.22 5.34 3.73
CA SER A 255 -33.63 5.72 3.59
C SER A 255 -34.53 4.92 4.52
N LYS A 256 -35.78 5.37 4.69
CA LYS A 256 -36.80 4.65 5.46
C LYS A 256 -37.45 3.49 4.69
N ILE A 257 -37.28 3.51 3.36
CA ILE A 257 -37.87 2.52 2.47
C ILE A 257 -36.80 1.93 1.55
N PHE A 258 -37.04 0.73 1.09
CA PHE A 258 -36.19 0.04 0.11
C PHE A 258 -36.95 -0.19 -1.21
N LYS A 259 -36.22 -0.38 -2.31
CA LYS A 259 -36.77 -0.74 -3.62
C LYS A 259 -36.52 -2.20 -3.99
N VAL A 260 -35.49 -2.82 -3.44
CA VAL A 260 -35.07 -4.20 -3.76
C VAL A 260 -35.09 -5.03 -2.49
N ALA A 261 -35.94 -6.05 -2.47
CA ALA A 261 -36.10 -6.96 -1.33
C ALA A 261 -35.26 -8.24 -1.45
N LYS A 262 -34.59 -8.45 -2.58
CA LYS A 262 -33.81 -9.64 -2.89
C LYS A 262 -32.31 -9.33 -2.86
N GLU A 263 -31.51 -10.36 -2.66
CA GLU A 263 -30.07 -10.27 -2.90
C GLU A 263 -29.80 -10.03 -4.39
N GLY A 264 -28.85 -9.15 -4.71
CA GLY A 264 -28.55 -8.80 -6.09
C GLY A 264 -27.15 -8.27 -6.30
N LEU A 265 -26.76 -8.14 -7.56
CA LEU A 265 -25.53 -7.49 -7.98
C LEU A 265 -25.82 -6.07 -8.40
N THR A 266 -25.00 -5.12 -7.96
CA THR A 266 -25.01 -3.77 -8.50
C THR A 266 -23.75 -3.56 -9.34
N ILE A 267 -23.92 -2.99 -10.53
CA ILE A 267 -22.86 -2.73 -11.50
C ILE A 267 -22.82 -1.24 -11.79
N SER A 268 -21.68 -0.60 -11.51
CA SER A 268 -21.50 0.82 -11.79
C SER A 268 -21.61 1.12 -13.29
N ALA A 269 -22.52 2.00 -13.63
CA ALA A 269 -22.82 2.43 -15.00
C ALA A 269 -22.06 3.70 -15.40
N ARG A 270 -21.48 4.42 -14.44
CA ARG A 270 -20.75 5.69 -14.61
C ARG A 270 -19.51 5.72 -13.72
N GLY A 271 -18.53 6.53 -14.07
CA GLY A 271 -17.27 6.63 -13.32
C GLY A 271 -16.48 5.32 -13.46
N THR A 272 -16.35 4.53 -12.41
CA THR A 272 -15.72 3.20 -12.42
C THR A 272 -16.64 2.15 -13.03
N ILE A 273 -16.84 2.24 -14.36
CA ILE A 273 -17.76 1.38 -15.08
C ILE A 273 -17.39 -0.10 -14.89
N GLY A 274 -18.39 -0.91 -14.56
CA GLY A 274 -18.23 -2.34 -14.36
C GLY A 274 -17.89 -2.75 -12.92
N PHE A 275 -17.63 -1.82 -12.00
CA PHE A 275 -17.46 -2.17 -10.59
C PHE A 275 -18.72 -2.88 -10.08
N THR A 276 -18.55 -4.16 -9.70
CA THR A 276 -19.65 -5.06 -9.36
C THR A 276 -19.58 -5.46 -7.89
N THR A 277 -20.69 -5.28 -7.18
CA THR A 277 -20.79 -5.63 -5.75
C THR A 277 -22.10 -6.38 -5.47
N ILE A 278 -22.01 -7.39 -4.60
CA ILE A 278 -23.18 -8.11 -4.07
C ILE A 278 -23.86 -7.22 -3.03
N ARG A 279 -25.19 -7.11 -3.13
CA ARG A 279 -26.01 -6.38 -2.15
C ARG A 279 -26.92 -7.34 -1.42
N LYS A 280 -26.89 -7.25 -0.11
CA LYS A 280 -27.87 -7.93 0.74
C LYS A 280 -29.28 -7.40 0.46
N PRO A 281 -30.34 -8.16 0.71
CA PRO A 281 -31.71 -7.69 0.58
C PRO A 281 -31.97 -6.36 1.30
N TYR A 282 -33.02 -5.65 0.84
CA TYR A 282 -33.50 -4.39 1.40
C TYR A 282 -32.59 -3.19 1.14
N PHE A 283 -32.35 -2.91 -0.14
CA PHE A 283 -31.57 -1.74 -0.57
C PHE A 283 -32.26 -0.93 -1.67
N THR A 284 -31.75 0.26 -1.96
CA THR A 284 -32.22 1.13 -3.04
C THR A 284 -31.09 1.53 -3.97
N PRO A 285 -31.07 1.08 -5.25
CA PRO A 285 -30.14 1.57 -6.25
C PRO A 285 -30.61 2.91 -6.82
N VAL A 286 -29.69 3.86 -7.01
CA VAL A 286 -29.98 5.20 -7.54
C VAL A 286 -28.99 5.64 -8.61
N VAL A 287 -29.26 6.77 -9.26
CA VAL A 287 -28.36 7.42 -10.24
C VAL A 287 -27.93 6.46 -11.35
N ARG A 288 -28.90 5.70 -11.89
CA ARG A 288 -28.69 4.74 -12.99
C ARG A 288 -27.75 3.56 -12.65
N LEU A 289 -27.50 3.28 -11.36
CA LEU A 289 -26.78 2.08 -10.93
C LEU A 289 -27.51 0.84 -11.47
N ILE A 290 -26.84 0.02 -12.28
CA ILE A 290 -27.45 -1.19 -12.83
C ILE A 290 -27.56 -2.22 -11.71
N THR A 291 -28.74 -2.83 -11.62
CA THR A 291 -29.03 -3.90 -10.66
C THR A 291 -29.45 -5.16 -11.40
N LEU A 292 -28.82 -6.28 -11.05
CA LEU A 292 -29.08 -7.62 -11.58
C LEU A 292 -29.47 -8.52 -10.43
N ILE A 293 -30.67 -9.09 -10.49
CA ILE A 293 -31.08 -10.19 -9.62
C ILE A 293 -30.88 -11.49 -10.41
N PRO A 294 -30.03 -12.41 -9.96
CA PRO A 294 -29.83 -13.67 -10.66
C PRO A 294 -31.11 -14.51 -10.70
N ASN A 295 -31.24 -15.34 -11.72
CA ASN A 295 -32.20 -16.44 -11.68
C ASN A 295 -31.65 -17.62 -10.83
N GLU A 296 -32.48 -18.62 -10.58
CA GLU A 296 -32.17 -19.77 -9.72
C GLU A 296 -31.03 -20.68 -10.24
N ASN A 297 -30.70 -20.56 -11.53
CA ASN A 297 -29.68 -21.40 -12.17
C ASN A 297 -28.26 -20.79 -12.03
N ASN A 298 -28.10 -19.69 -11.31
CA ASN A 298 -26.84 -18.98 -11.23
C ASN A 298 -26.46 -18.59 -9.81
N ASN A 299 -25.20 -18.85 -9.45
CA ASN A 299 -24.64 -18.46 -8.16
C ASN A 299 -24.15 -17.00 -8.20
N ILE A 300 -24.67 -16.17 -7.30
CA ILE A 300 -24.37 -14.72 -7.27
C ILE A 300 -22.87 -14.42 -7.04
N ASN A 301 -22.18 -15.22 -6.21
CA ASN A 301 -20.74 -15.07 -6.00
C ASN A 301 -19.96 -15.37 -7.27
N TYR A 302 -20.35 -16.42 -8.01
CA TYR A 302 -19.72 -16.72 -9.31
C TYR A 302 -19.97 -15.59 -10.31
N LEU A 303 -21.22 -15.11 -10.42
CA LEU A 303 -21.58 -14.03 -11.35
C LEU A 303 -20.83 -12.73 -11.09
N LYS A 304 -20.56 -12.39 -9.82
CA LYS A 304 -19.71 -11.23 -9.49
C LYS A 304 -18.37 -11.30 -10.18
N TYR A 305 -17.70 -12.44 -10.14
CA TYR A 305 -16.39 -12.62 -10.78
C TYR A 305 -16.50 -12.70 -12.30
N ALA A 306 -17.56 -13.34 -12.82
CA ALA A 306 -17.80 -13.43 -14.25
C ALA A 306 -18.04 -12.03 -14.87
N ILE A 307 -18.84 -11.19 -14.23
CA ILE A 307 -19.10 -9.82 -14.69
C ILE A 307 -17.84 -8.96 -14.57
N ASN A 308 -17.08 -9.07 -13.48
CA ASN A 308 -15.81 -8.36 -13.31
C ASN A 308 -14.73 -8.77 -14.34
N SER A 309 -14.85 -9.94 -14.95
CA SER A 309 -13.95 -10.38 -16.02
C SER A 309 -14.30 -9.77 -17.39
N LEU A 310 -15.47 -9.16 -17.54
CA LEU A 310 -15.90 -8.49 -18.76
C LEU A 310 -15.17 -7.16 -18.93
N ASN A 311 -14.73 -6.87 -20.15
CA ASN A 311 -14.23 -5.54 -20.51
C ASN A 311 -15.43 -4.63 -20.86
N LEU A 312 -16.14 -4.18 -19.83
CA LEU A 312 -17.34 -3.36 -19.99
C LEU A 312 -16.96 -1.98 -20.51
N LYS A 313 -17.58 -1.57 -21.61
CA LYS A 313 -17.34 -0.26 -22.23
C LYS A 313 -18.58 0.62 -22.12
N ALA A 314 -18.34 1.89 -21.86
CA ALA A 314 -19.37 2.90 -21.97
C ALA A 314 -19.64 3.28 -23.44
N SER A 315 -20.83 3.76 -23.69
CA SER A 315 -21.22 4.36 -24.99
C SER A 315 -21.77 5.78 -24.74
N GLY A 316 -21.61 6.67 -25.73
CA GLY A 316 -22.10 8.03 -25.72
C GLY A 316 -21.05 9.08 -26.04
N SER A 317 -21.43 10.16 -26.72
CA SER A 317 -20.57 11.29 -27.12
C SER A 317 -20.42 12.37 -26.03
N GLY A 318 -21.16 12.26 -24.90
CA GLY A 318 -21.07 13.16 -23.76
C GLY A 318 -20.54 12.42 -22.51
N VAL A 319 -21.37 12.22 -21.49
CA VAL A 319 -20.99 11.42 -20.33
C VAL A 319 -21.11 9.95 -20.71
N ALA A 320 -19.97 9.27 -20.86
CA ALA A 320 -19.93 7.86 -21.17
C ALA A 320 -20.64 7.03 -20.09
N GLN A 321 -21.63 6.22 -20.49
CA GLN A 321 -22.48 5.46 -19.58
C GLN A 321 -22.72 4.05 -20.11
N LEU A 322 -22.69 3.05 -19.23
CA LEU A 322 -23.22 1.72 -19.48
C LEU A 322 -24.74 1.74 -19.27
N THR A 323 -25.51 1.26 -20.24
CA THR A 323 -26.99 1.20 -20.13
C THR A 323 -27.47 -0.24 -20.02
N VAL A 324 -28.66 -0.46 -19.44
CA VAL A 324 -29.25 -1.80 -19.32
C VAL A 324 -29.38 -2.49 -20.68
N PRO A 325 -29.87 -1.84 -21.78
CA PRO A 325 -29.95 -2.48 -23.10
C PRO A 325 -28.59 -2.91 -23.69
N ILE A 326 -27.50 -2.20 -23.33
CA ILE A 326 -26.15 -2.57 -23.75
C ILE A 326 -25.65 -3.69 -22.85
N PHE A 327 -25.75 -3.54 -21.53
CA PHE A 327 -25.26 -4.54 -20.57
C PHE A 327 -25.97 -5.88 -20.73
N SER A 328 -27.27 -5.90 -21.01
CA SER A 328 -28.07 -7.11 -21.19
C SER A 328 -27.56 -8.04 -22.32
N LYS A 329 -26.86 -7.49 -23.31
CA LYS A 329 -26.32 -8.21 -24.46
C LYS A 329 -24.92 -8.79 -24.26
N TYR A 330 -24.23 -8.41 -23.19
CA TYR A 330 -22.92 -9.01 -22.89
C TYR A 330 -23.08 -10.50 -22.62
N LYS A 331 -22.10 -11.25 -23.06
CA LYS A 331 -22.09 -12.72 -22.97
C LYS A 331 -21.12 -13.17 -21.91
N LEU A 332 -21.55 -14.13 -21.11
CA LEU A 332 -20.74 -14.82 -20.12
C LEU A 332 -20.63 -16.29 -20.48
N ASN A 333 -19.44 -16.85 -20.28
CA ASN A 333 -19.23 -18.30 -20.33
C ASN A 333 -19.48 -18.87 -18.95
N LEU A 334 -20.60 -19.59 -18.77
CA LEU A 334 -21.09 -20.05 -17.47
C LEU A 334 -21.06 -21.58 -17.38
N PRO A 335 -20.32 -22.14 -16.42
CA PRO A 335 -20.38 -23.55 -16.13
C PRO A 335 -21.69 -23.93 -15.44
N PRO A 336 -22.02 -25.24 -15.35
CA PRO A 336 -23.17 -25.71 -14.59
C PRO A 336 -23.21 -25.16 -13.15
N LEU A 337 -24.41 -24.97 -12.59
CA LEU A 337 -24.60 -24.40 -11.25
C LEU A 337 -23.76 -25.10 -10.16
N GLU A 338 -23.65 -26.42 -10.24
CA GLU A 338 -22.81 -27.20 -9.29
C GLU A 338 -21.36 -26.73 -9.29
N VAL A 339 -20.80 -26.42 -10.48
CA VAL A 339 -19.42 -25.93 -10.65
C VAL A 339 -19.30 -24.50 -10.15
N GLN A 340 -20.32 -23.64 -10.41
CA GLN A 340 -20.39 -22.30 -9.84
C GLN A 340 -20.39 -22.33 -8.31
N ASN A 341 -21.17 -23.23 -7.71
CA ASN A 341 -21.26 -23.40 -6.26
C ASN A 341 -19.90 -23.84 -5.66
N LYS A 342 -19.23 -24.80 -6.28
CA LYS A 342 -17.87 -25.23 -5.88
C LYS A 342 -16.85 -24.09 -5.93
N PHE A 343 -16.97 -23.21 -6.91
CA PHE A 343 -16.16 -22.00 -6.97
C PHE A 343 -16.51 -21.04 -5.82
N ALA A 344 -17.79 -20.76 -5.62
CA ALA A 344 -18.28 -19.86 -4.58
C ALA A 344 -17.81 -20.26 -3.18
N GLU A 345 -17.90 -21.54 -2.82
CA GLU A 345 -17.41 -22.08 -1.54
C GLU A 345 -15.91 -21.82 -1.32
N ARG A 346 -15.11 -21.95 -2.38
CA ARG A 346 -13.66 -21.69 -2.31
C ARG A 346 -13.36 -20.19 -2.16
N ILE A 347 -14.10 -19.38 -2.90
CA ILE A 347 -13.96 -17.91 -2.82
C ILE A 347 -14.36 -17.39 -1.45
N GLU A 348 -15.44 -17.90 -0.87
CA GLU A 348 -15.85 -17.51 0.48
C GLU A 348 -14.75 -17.73 1.51
N LYS A 349 -14.08 -18.90 1.45
CA LYS A 349 -12.93 -19.19 2.31
C LYS A 349 -11.76 -18.23 2.08
N ILE A 350 -11.48 -17.89 0.81
CA ILE A 350 -10.42 -16.94 0.47
C ILE A 350 -10.76 -15.54 0.98
N GLU A 351 -11.99 -15.07 0.77
CA GLU A 351 -12.41 -13.73 1.22
C GLU A 351 -12.41 -13.62 2.76
N LYS A 352 -12.83 -14.69 3.48
CA LYS A 352 -12.69 -14.75 4.92
C LYS A 352 -11.23 -14.64 5.37
N LEU A 353 -10.33 -15.39 4.72
CA LEU A 353 -8.89 -15.33 5.02
C LEU A 353 -8.30 -13.95 4.73
N LYS A 354 -8.67 -13.31 3.62
CA LYS A 354 -8.26 -11.94 3.32
C LYS A 354 -8.66 -10.97 4.42
N PHE A 355 -9.92 -11.04 4.86
CA PHE A 355 -10.43 -10.20 5.95
C PHE A 355 -9.65 -10.38 7.25
N GLU A 356 -9.33 -11.63 7.63
CA GLU A 356 -8.53 -11.92 8.84
C GLU A 356 -7.09 -11.36 8.70
N ILE A 357 -6.49 -11.47 7.52
CA ILE A 357 -5.16 -10.92 7.22
C ILE A 357 -5.17 -9.39 7.27
N GLU A 358 -6.16 -8.73 6.66
CA GLU A 358 -6.32 -7.27 6.70
C GLU A 358 -6.45 -6.76 8.14
N LYS A 359 -7.25 -7.42 8.95
CA LYS A 359 -7.39 -7.13 10.38
C LYS A 359 -6.06 -7.31 11.14
N SER A 360 -5.30 -8.34 10.82
CA SER A 360 -3.97 -8.56 11.41
C SER A 360 -2.99 -7.45 11.03
N ILE A 361 -3.02 -6.97 9.79
CA ILE A 361 -2.21 -5.81 9.35
C ILE A 361 -2.60 -4.56 10.15
N GLU A 362 -3.88 -4.28 10.28
CA GLU A 362 -4.38 -3.11 11.02
C GLU A 362 -3.92 -3.14 12.48
N ILE A 363 -4.06 -4.27 13.16
CA ILE A 363 -3.62 -4.42 14.56
C ILE A 363 -2.10 -4.24 14.67
N ALA A 364 -1.32 -4.86 13.78
CA ALA A 364 0.14 -4.73 13.78
C ALA A 364 0.58 -3.28 13.50
N GLN A 365 -0.07 -2.60 12.56
CA GLN A 365 0.20 -1.20 12.24
C GLN A 365 -0.11 -0.26 13.41
N ASN A 366 -1.26 -0.43 14.05
CA ASN A 366 -1.66 0.37 15.21
C ASN A 366 -0.68 0.19 16.38
N LEU A 367 -0.24 -1.05 16.64
CA LEU A 367 0.75 -1.33 17.67
C LEU A 367 2.11 -0.72 17.31
N TYR A 368 2.56 -0.86 16.05
CA TYR A 368 3.78 -0.25 15.55
C TYR A 368 3.77 1.27 15.75
N ASP A 369 2.71 1.94 15.31
CA ASP A 369 2.58 3.40 15.42
C ASP A 369 2.53 3.87 16.89
N SER A 370 1.85 3.14 17.76
CA SER A 370 1.82 3.39 19.20
C SER A 370 3.22 3.29 19.86
N LEU A 371 3.98 2.25 19.48
CA LEU A 371 5.34 2.07 20.00
C LEU A 371 6.32 3.12 19.47
N MET A 372 6.21 3.46 18.18
CA MET A 372 7.00 4.53 17.57
C MET A 372 6.76 5.86 18.29
N SER A 373 5.51 6.22 18.51
CA SER A 373 5.16 7.43 19.26
C SER A 373 5.68 7.37 20.71
N LYS A 374 5.46 6.27 21.42
CA LYS A 374 5.91 6.11 22.81
C LYS A 374 7.41 6.30 23.02
N TYR A 375 8.22 5.82 22.06
CA TYR A 375 9.69 5.81 22.23
C TYR A 375 10.41 6.96 21.52
N PHE A 376 9.79 7.58 20.51
CA PHE A 376 10.48 8.51 19.62
C PHE A 376 9.78 9.87 19.39
N ASP A 377 8.61 10.14 19.97
CA ASP A 377 7.91 11.44 19.80
C ASP A 377 8.37 12.55 20.77
N ASN A 378 9.30 12.27 21.65
CA ASN A 378 9.82 13.26 22.62
C ASN A 378 10.66 14.36 21.98
#